data_c3836230c821bcb6932151afa839b6b0
#
_entry.id   c3836230c821bcb6932151afa839b6b0
#
_cell.length_a   1.000
_cell.length_b   1.000
_cell.length_c   1.000
_cell.angle_alpha   90.00
_cell.angle_beta   90.00
_cell.angle_gamma   90.00
#
_symmetry.space_group_name_H-M   'P 1'
#
loop_
_entity.id
_entity.type
_entity.pdbx_description
1 polymer ?
#
loop_
_entity_poly.entity_id
_entity_poly.type
_entity_poly.pdbx_seq_one_letter_code
_entity_poly.pdbx_strand_id
1 'polypeptide(L)'
;MPGSAIEVGPNLGLNLLGIAAVSDMELWAIEPNASARQRLVEDGVLPAERVIEGFGHSIPLADKAVDLAFTAGVLIHVDPSLLEATMREVHRVAAKYVFCSEYFSPKPEAIPYRGEDGLLFKNDFGGLYLDMFPDLVLVDYGFFWKRTTEMDNSTWRLIRKV
;
A
#
# COMPACT_ATOMS: atom_id res chain seq x y z
N MET A 1 -7.88 -16.00 -7.73
CA MET A 1 -7.03 -15.56 -6.61
C MET A 1 -5.73 -15.02 -7.18
N PRO A 2 -5.11 -13.98 -6.60
CA PRO A 2 -3.79 -13.53 -7.02
C PRO A 2 -2.72 -14.57 -6.68
N GLY A 3 -1.75 -14.77 -7.58
CA GLY A 3 -0.60 -15.67 -7.36
C GLY A 3 0.64 -14.92 -6.88
N SER A 4 0.66 -13.59 -7.02
CA SER A 4 1.77 -12.74 -6.58
C SER A 4 1.26 -11.40 -6.05
N ALA A 5 2.01 -10.80 -5.10
CA ALA A 5 1.70 -9.49 -4.57
C ALA A 5 2.96 -8.68 -4.24
N ILE A 6 2.86 -7.35 -4.34
CA ILE A 6 3.87 -6.41 -3.84
C ILE A 6 3.26 -5.48 -2.79
N GLU A 7 3.92 -5.35 -1.64
CA GLU A 7 3.62 -4.30 -0.67
C GLU A 7 4.55 -3.10 -0.89
N VAL A 8 3.94 -1.92 -1.01
CA VAL A 8 4.68 -0.66 -1.02
C VAL A 8 4.79 -0.16 0.41
N GLY A 9 6.02 0.05 0.90
CA GLY A 9 6.29 0.53 2.25
C GLY A 9 5.93 -0.46 3.38
N PRO A 10 6.36 -1.73 3.32
CA PRO A 10 5.98 -2.74 4.30
C PRO A 10 6.56 -2.51 5.70
N ASN A 11 7.54 -1.61 5.85
CA ASN A 11 8.27 -1.41 7.08
C ASN A 11 8.82 -2.75 7.62
N LEU A 12 8.30 -3.27 8.75
CA LEU A 12 8.73 -4.56 9.34
C LEU A 12 8.02 -5.80 8.71
N GLY A 13 7.14 -5.61 7.73
CA GLY A 13 6.53 -6.70 6.96
C GLY A 13 5.42 -7.48 7.67
N LEU A 14 4.73 -6.88 8.65
CA LEU A 14 3.67 -7.58 9.39
C LEU A 14 2.52 -8.07 8.49
N ASN A 15 2.16 -7.27 7.46
CA ASN A 15 1.13 -7.67 6.50
C ASN A 15 1.63 -8.84 5.63
N LEU A 16 2.89 -8.79 5.19
CA LEU A 16 3.51 -9.87 4.40
C LEU A 16 3.54 -11.17 5.17
N LEU A 17 3.91 -11.14 6.46
CA LEU A 17 3.85 -12.31 7.35
C LEU A 17 2.42 -12.85 7.48
N GLY A 18 1.44 -11.95 7.67
CA GLY A 18 0.03 -12.34 7.73
C GLY A 18 -0.45 -13.02 6.45
N ILE A 19 -0.09 -12.50 5.29
CA ILE A 19 -0.44 -13.07 3.99
C ILE A 19 0.26 -14.43 3.79
N ALA A 20 1.55 -14.53 4.10
CA ALA A 20 2.31 -15.78 3.99
C ALA A 20 1.77 -16.89 4.90
N ALA A 21 1.17 -16.54 6.05
CA ALA A 21 0.58 -17.53 6.96
C ALA A 21 -0.71 -18.17 6.42
N VAL A 22 -1.38 -17.55 5.43
CA VAL A 22 -2.68 -17.99 4.92
C VAL A 22 -2.71 -18.23 3.41
N SER A 23 -1.60 -18.02 2.72
CA SER A 23 -1.52 -18.19 1.27
C SER A 23 -0.11 -18.54 0.80
N ASP A 24 -0.02 -19.16 -0.39
CA ASP A 24 1.24 -19.46 -1.09
C ASP A 24 1.58 -18.37 -2.13
N MET A 25 1.08 -17.14 -1.96
CA MET A 25 1.39 -16.04 -2.87
C MET A 25 2.88 -15.74 -2.89
N GLU A 26 3.41 -15.49 -4.07
CA GLU A 26 4.74 -14.93 -4.23
C GLU A 26 4.74 -13.46 -3.79
N LEU A 27 5.43 -13.15 -2.68
CA LEU A 27 5.40 -11.83 -2.06
C LEU A 27 6.67 -11.05 -2.38
N TRP A 28 6.49 -9.75 -2.64
CA TRP A 28 7.52 -8.76 -2.92
C TRP A 28 7.33 -7.53 -2.03
N ALA A 29 8.39 -6.77 -1.83
CA ALA A 29 8.37 -5.52 -1.08
C ALA A 29 9.18 -4.44 -1.78
N ILE A 30 8.70 -3.18 -1.74
CA ILE A 30 9.51 -2.00 -2.05
C ILE A 30 9.52 -1.07 -0.83
N GLU A 31 10.72 -0.77 -0.32
CA GLU A 31 10.91 -0.03 0.94
C GLU A 31 12.11 0.91 0.83
N PRO A 32 11.95 2.22 1.08
CA PRO A 32 13.06 3.18 1.02
C PRO A 32 14.01 3.07 2.21
N ASN A 33 13.53 2.64 3.38
CA ASN A 33 14.34 2.59 4.60
C ASN A 33 15.26 1.38 4.63
N ALA A 34 16.58 1.61 4.61
CA ALA A 34 17.59 0.56 4.60
C ALA A 34 17.52 -0.38 5.81
N SER A 35 17.27 0.17 7.01
CA SER A 35 17.14 -0.64 8.23
C SER A 35 15.89 -1.53 8.18
N ALA A 36 14.79 -1.04 7.64
CA ALA A 36 13.58 -1.85 7.46
C ALA A 36 13.83 -2.97 6.44
N ARG A 37 14.47 -2.67 5.28
CA ARG A 37 14.84 -3.71 4.30
C ARG A 37 15.73 -4.79 4.90
N GLN A 38 16.72 -4.39 5.68
CA GLN A 38 17.59 -5.34 6.38
C GLN A 38 16.80 -6.26 7.31
N ARG A 39 15.87 -5.72 8.09
CA ARG A 39 15.01 -6.49 8.99
C ARG A 39 14.10 -7.45 8.24
N LEU A 40 13.49 -7.04 7.11
CA LEU A 40 12.68 -7.92 6.29
C LEU A 40 13.41 -9.21 5.88
N VAL A 41 14.72 -9.10 5.62
CA VAL A 41 15.56 -10.24 5.23
C VAL A 41 16.04 -11.03 6.45
N GLU A 42 16.58 -10.35 7.46
CA GLU A 42 17.14 -10.99 8.66
C GLU A 42 16.09 -11.75 9.47
N ASP A 43 14.86 -11.21 9.55
CA ASP A 43 13.75 -11.84 10.26
C ASP A 43 13.03 -12.92 9.39
N GLY A 44 13.52 -13.17 8.17
CA GLY A 44 12.99 -14.18 7.27
C GLY A 44 11.60 -13.88 6.71
N VAL A 45 11.19 -12.59 6.69
CA VAL A 45 9.91 -12.18 6.10
C VAL A 45 9.91 -12.40 4.61
N LEU A 46 10.98 -11.96 3.93
CA LEU A 46 11.19 -12.16 2.49
C LEU A 46 12.67 -12.49 2.21
N PRO A 47 12.95 -13.25 1.14
CA PRO A 47 14.32 -13.41 0.66
C PRO A 47 14.82 -12.09 0.04
N ALA A 48 16.13 -11.86 0.07
CA ALA A 48 16.74 -10.58 -0.30
C ALA A 48 16.39 -10.12 -1.73
N GLU A 49 16.29 -11.06 -2.68
CA GLU A 49 15.95 -10.79 -4.08
C GLU A 49 14.52 -10.28 -4.29
N ARG A 50 13.65 -10.34 -3.26
CA ARG A 50 12.27 -9.85 -3.29
C ARG A 50 12.06 -8.58 -2.46
N VAL A 51 13.14 -8.04 -1.89
CA VAL A 51 13.13 -6.78 -1.16
C VAL A 51 13.80 -5.71 -2.00
N ILE A 52 13.01 -4.83 -2.58
CA ILE A 52 13.44 -3.80 -3.52
C ILE A 52 13.71 -2.50 -2.76
N GLU A 53 14.87 -1.88 -3.01
CA GLU A 53 15.13 -0.51 -2.59
C GLU A 53 14.40 0.47 -3.50
N GLY A 54 13.59 1.38 -2.93
CA GLY A 54 12.92 2.40 -3.74
C GLY A 54 11.72 3.02 -3.05
N PHE A 55 11.08 3.91 -3.79
CA PHE A 55 9.89 4.64 -3.36
C PHE A 55 8.67 4.23 -4.18
N GLY A 56 7.49 4.36 -3.59
CA GLY A 56 6.23 4.02 -4.25
C GLY A 56 5.93 4.81 -5.53
N HIS A 57 6.52 6.00 -5.70
CA HIS A 57 6.37 6.82 -6.91
C HIS A 57 7.32 6.43 -8.07
N SER A 58 8.18 5.43 -7.87
CA SER A 58 9.09 4.91 -8.90
C SER A 58 9.44 3.46 -8.60
N ILE A 59 8.55 2.54 -8.98
CA ILE A 59 8.69 1.10 -8.72
C ILE A 59 9.48 0.45 -9.86
N PRO A 60 10.69 -0.12 -9.62
CA PRO A 60 11.55 -0.65 -10.68
C PRO A 60 11.10 -2.06 -11.15
N LEU A 61 9.83 -2.20 -11.42
CA LEU A 61 9.22 -3.41 -12.00
C LEU A 61 8.52 -3.07 -13.32
N ALA A 62 8.40 -4.05 -14.18
CA ALA A 62 7.63 -3.92 -15.42
C ALA A 62 6.14 -3.68 -15.16
N ASP A 63 5.42 -3.20 -16.17
CA ASP A 63 3.97 -3.10 -16.12
C ASP A 63 3.36 -4.48 -15.86
N LYS A 64 2.35 -4.53 -14.99
CA LYS A 64 1.62 -5.77 -14.66
C LYS A 64 2.54 -6.89 -14.13
N ALA A 65 3.61 -6.53 -13.43
CA ALA A 65 4.60 -7.49 -12.92
C ALA A 65 4.06 -8.42 -11.83
N VAL A 66 3.04 -7.98 -11.09
CA VAL A 66 2.41 -8.76 -10.01
C VAL A 66 0.89 -8.76 -10.16
N ASP A 67 0.23 -9.78 -9.63
CA ASP A 67 -1.23 -9.85 -9.67
C ASP A 67 -1.91 -8.79 -8.79
N LEU A 68 -1.35 -8.50 -7.63
CA LEU A 68 -1.83 -7.54 -6.63
C LEU A 68 -0.72 -6.57 -6.23
N ALA A 69 -0.99 -5.28 -6.29
CA ALA A 69 -0.15 -4.27 -5.64
C ALA A 69 -0.94 -3.59 -4.51
N PHE A 70 -0.31 -3.38 -3.35
CA PHE A 70 -1.04 -2.84 -2.22
C PHE A 70 -0.23 -1.88 -1.34
N THR A 71 -0.99 -1.04 -0.62
CA THR A 71 -0.50 -0.13 0.41
C THR A 71 -1.32 -0.30 1.69
N ALA A 72 -0.67 -0.21 2.85
CA ALA A 72 -1.34 -0.25 4.14
C ALA A 72 -0.67 0.75 5.10
N GLY A 73 -1.31 1.89 5.32
CA GLY A 73 -0.76 2.99 6.14
C GLY A 73 0.45 3.67 5.50
N VAL A 74 0.50 3.76 4.19
CA VAL A 74 1.61 4.33 3.41
C VAL A 74 1.22 5.61 2.68
N LEU A 75 0.08 5.61 1.97
CA LEU A 75 -0.35 6.81 1.23
C LEU A 75 -0.59 8.00 2.14
N ILE A 76 -0.93 7.75 3.40
CA ILE A 76 -1.05 8.77 4.46
C ILE A 76 0.26 9.50 4.76
N HIS A 77 1.41 8.97 4.38
CA HIS A 77 2.74 9.54 4.58
C HIS A 77 3.40 10.02 3.29
N VAL A 78 2.74 9.86 2.16
CA VAL A 78 3.22 10.33 0.86
C VAL A 78 2.94 11.82 0.74
N ASP A 79 3.97 12.59 0.37
CA ASP A 79 3.81 14.02 0.04
C ASP A 79 2.71 14.19 -1.01
N PRO A 80 1.75 15.11 -0.82
CA PRO A 80 0.67 15.33 -1.78
C PRO A 80 1.12 15.55 -3.23
N SER A 81 2.30 16.14 -3.44
CA SER A 81 2.89 16.33 -4.78
C SER A 81 3.34 15.02 -5.44
N LEU A 82 3.58 13.96 -4.67
CA LEU A 82 4.00 12.64 -5.15
C LEU A 82 2.87 11.60 -5.10
N LEU A 83 1.71 11.95 -4.51
CA LEU A 83 0.61 11.00 -4.31
C LEU A 83 0.11 10.43 -5.64
N GLU A 84 -0.15 11.28 -6.63
CA GLU A 84 -0.61 10.84 -7.95
C GLU A 84 0.40 9.89 -8.62
N ALA A 85 1.70 10.24 -8.59
CA ALA A 85 2.75 9.39 -9.15
C ALA A 85 2.82 8.03 -8.44
N THR A 86 2.70 8.02 -7.11
CA THR A 86 2.67 6.78 -6.32
C THR A 86 1.48 5.89 -6.72
N MET A 87 0.29 6.47 -6.80
CA MET A 87 -0.92 5.72 -7.17
C MET A 87 -0.85 5.18 -8.61
N ARG A 88 -0.24 5.94 -9.54
CA ARG A 88 0.01 5.50 -10.93
C ARG A 88 0.96 4.31 -10.98
N GLU A 89 2.02 4.30 -10.20
CA GLU A 89 2.97 3.20 -10.14
C GLU A 89 2.35 1.94 -9.53
N VAL A 90 1.61 2.07 -8.41
CA VAL A 90 0.86 0.96 -7.82
C VAL A 90 -0.12 0.36 -8.84
N HIS A 91 -0.88 1.21 -9.55
CA HIS A 91 -1.76 0.76 -10.62
C HIS A 91 -0.98 0.10 -11.77
N ARG A 92 0.14 0.69 -12.22
CA ARG A 92 0.93 0.19 -13.35
C ARG A 92 1.47 -1.21 -13.12
N VAL A 93 2.05 -1.46 -11.94
CA VAL A 93 2.68 -2.76 -11.64
C VAL A 93 1.67 -3.86 -11.32
N ALA A 94 0.43 -3.51 -10.96
CA ALA A 94 -0.65 -4.46 -10.72
C ALA A 94 -1.25 -4.98 -12.03
N ALA A 95 -1.34 -6.31 -12.18
CA ALA A 95 -1.99 -6.94 -13.32
C ALA A 95 -3.50 -7.08 -13.14
N LYS A 96 -3.97 -7.33 -11.91
CA LYS A 96 -5.37 -7.70 -11.63
C LYS A 96 -6.03 -6.86 -10.55
N TYR A 97 -5.32 -6.61 -9.45
CA TYR A 97 -5.90 -5.98 -8.26
C TYR A 97 -5.02 -4.88 -7.70
N VAL A 98 -5.66 -3.84 -7.20
CA VAL A 98 -5.09 -2.84 -6.30
C VAL A 98 -5.80 -2.95 -4.96
N PHE A 99 -5.05 -2.92 -3.86
CA PHE A 99 -5.63 -2.82 -2.52
C PHE A 99 -4.99 -1.65 -1.78
N CYS A 100 -5.81 -0.87 -1.08
CA CYS A 100 -5.33 0.17 -0.17
C CYS A 100 -6.07 0.12 1.16
N SER A 101 -5.32 0.23 2.26
CA SER A 101 -5.86 0.34 3.62
C SER A 101 -5.23 1.56 4.29
N GLU A 102 -5.97 2.67 4.36
CA GLU A 102 -5.43 3.98 4.70
C GLU A 102 -6.37 4.74 5.65
N TYR A 103 -5.85 5.74 6.36
CA TYR A 103 -6.69 6.61 7.19
C TYR A 103 -7.64 7.43 6.32
N PHE A 104 -8.90 7.41 6.69
CA PHE A 104 -9.98 7.99 5.90
C PHE A 104 -10.33 9.42 6.33
N SER A 105 -10.53 10.27 5.33
CA SER A 105 -11.29 11.51 5.42
C SER A 105 -12.05 11.72 4.10
N PRO A 106 -13.29 12.26 4.13
CA PRO A 106 -14.05 12.56 2.90
C PRO A 106 -13.45 13.74 2.10
N LYS A 107 -12.46 14.41 2.61
CA LYS A 107 -11.70 15.50 1.96
C LYS A 107 -10.24 15.46 2.41
N PRO A 108 -9.30 16.00 1.62
CA PRO A 108 -7.90 16.07 2.01
C PRO A 108 -7.72 16.82 3.34
N GLU A 109 -6.99 16.21 4.27
CA GLU A 109 -6.66 16.79 5.58
C GLU A 109 -5.19 16.51 5.90
N ALA A 110 -4.45 17.54 6.34
CA ALA A 110 -3.14 17.38 6.96
C ALA A 110 -3.33 17.29 8.48
N ILE A 111 -2.72 16.29 9.09
CA ILE A 111 -2.84 16.02 10.53
C ILE A 111 -1.45 16.13 11.16
N PRO A 112 -1.29 16.88 12.29
CA PRO A 112 -0.06 16.88 13.05
C PRO A 112 0.33 15.44 13.47
N TYR A 113 1.57 15.04 13.22
CA TYR A 113 2.05 13.71 13.52
C TYR A 113 3.36 13.79 14.29
N ARG A 114 3.40 13.22 15.50
CA ARG A 114 4.56 13.25 16.41
C ARG A 114 5.10 14.66 16.69
N GLY A 115 4.21 15.66 16.69
CA GLY A 115 4.56 17.07 16.94
C GLY A 115 5.03 17.84 15.71
N GLU A 116 4.99 17.25 14.52
CA GLU A 116 5.35 17.87 13.25
C GLU A 116 4.15 17.94 12.31
N ASP A 117 4.08 19.01 11.52
CA ASP A 117 3.07 19.18 10.47
C ASP A 117 3.58 18.64 9.13
N GLY A 118 2.64 18.25 8.23
CA GLY A 118 2.97 17.85 6.85
C GLY A 118 3.53 16.44 6.71
N LEU A 119 3.45 15.59 7.75
CA LEU A 119 3.93 14.21 7.73
C LEU A 119 2.82 13.17 7.66
N LEU A 120 1.57 13.58 7.88
CA LEU A 120 0.42 12.67 7.82
C LEU A 120 -0.76 13.37 7.15
N PHE A 121 -1.33 12.65 6.17
CA PHE A 121 -2.46 13.13 5.40
C PHE A 121 -3.59 12.10 5.43
N LYS A 122 -4.84 12.58 5.51
CA LYS A 122 -6.03 11.74 5.36
C LYS A 122 -6.75 12.11 4.09
N ASN A 123 -7.32 11.13 3.42
CA ASN A 123 -8.08 11.33 2.19
C ASN A 123 -9.00 10.12 1.93
N ASP A 124 -9.87 10.21 0.93
CA ASP A 124 -10.52 9.04 0.33
C ASP A 124 -9.61 8.43 -0.76
N PHE A 125 -8.54 7.78 -0.34
CA PHE A 125 -7.58 7.20 -1.27
C PHE A 125 -8.22 6.15 -2.21
N GLY A 126 -9.21 5.39 -1.73
CA GLY A 126 -9.95 4.46 -2.57
C GLY A 126 -10.78 5.15 -3.65
N GLY A 127 -11.44 6.26 -3.29
CA GLY A 127 -12.15 7.12 -4.24
C GLY A 127 -11.21 7.71 -5.29
N LEU A 128 -10.03 8.20 -4.87
CA LEU A 128 -9.01 8.71 -5.79
C LEU A 128 -8.57 7.66 -6.83
N TYR A 129 -8.40 6.39 -6.45
CA TYR A 129 -8.09 5.32 -7.41
C TYR A 129 -9.20 5.18 -8.46
N LEU A 130 -10.47 5.18 -8.05
CA LEU A 130 -11.60 5.05 -8.97
C LEU A 130 -11.77 6.27 -9.88
N ASP A 131 -11.46 7.46 -9.38
CA ASP A 131 -11.50 8.70 -10.17
C ASP A 131 -10.36 8.80 -11.19
N MET A 132 -9.16 8.31 -10.81
CA MET A 132 -7.97 8.38 -11.66
C MET A 132 -7.94 7.32 -12.76
N PHE A 133 -8.53 6.14 -12.52
CA PHE A 133 -8.35 4.97 -13.38
C PHE A 133 -9.70 4.37 -13.78
N PRO A 134 -10.20 4.66 -15.00
CA PRO A 134 -11.49 4.17 -15.46
C PRO A 134 -11.56 2.65 -15.70
N ASP A 135 -10.42 1.97 -15.70
CA ASP A 135 -10.29 0.51 -15.76
C ASP A 135 -10.36 -0.16 -14.38
N LEU A 136 -10.65 0.60 -13.32
CA LEU A 136 -10.80 0.08 -11.97
C LEU A 136 -12.27 -0.06 -11.55
N VAL A 137 -12.60 -1.21 -10.95
CA VAL A 137 -13.92 -1.49 -10.40
C VAL A 137 -13.79 -1.95 -8.94
N LEU A 138 -14.55 -1.32 -8.05
CA LEU A 138 -14.59 -1.71 -6.64
C LEU A 138 -15.14 -3.13 -6.51
N VAL A 139 -14.40 -4.00 -5.81
CA VAL A 139 -14.81 -5.38 -5.50
C VAL A 139 -15.41 -5.45 -4.10
N ASP A 140 -14.70 -4.88 -3.13
CA ASP A 140 -15.11 -4.91 -1.73
C ASP A 140 -14.45 -3.78 -0.94
N TYR A 141 -15.02 -3.43 0.21
CA TYR A 141 -14.49 -2.40 1.09
C TYR A 141 -14.89 -2.62 2.54
N GLY A 142 -14.17 -2.01 3.45
CA GLY A 142 -14.51 -2.02 4.85
C GLY A 142 -13.96 -0.82 5.62
N PHE A 143 -14.39 -0.73 6.87
CA PHE A 143 -14.03 0.34 7.76
C PHE A 143 -13.57 -0.22 9.10
N PHE A 144 -12.39 0.22 9.55
CA PHE A 144 -11.90 -0.03 10.90
C PHE A 144 -12.24 1.16 11.78
N TRP A 145 -13.12 0.92 12.75
CA TRP A 145 -13.57 1.96 13.64
C TRP A 145 -12.67 2.07 14.87
N LYS A 146 -12.10 3.23 15.10
CA LYS A 146 -11.19 3.51 16.22
C LYS A 146 -11.70 3.02 17.57
N ARG A 147 -13.01 3.14 17.83
CA ARG A 147 -13.61 2.72 19.13
C ARG A 147 -13.56 1.23 19.38
N THR A 148 -13.38 0.41 18.35
CA THR A 148 -13.38 -1.05 18.45
C THR A 148 -12.02 -1.67 18.15
N THR A 149 -11.15 -0.96 17.42
CA THR A 149 -9.87 -1.48 16.96
C THR A 149 -8.67 -0.86 17.65
N GLU A 150 -8.88 0.24 18.39
CA GLU A 150 -7.82 1.12 18.96
C GLU A 150 -6.89 1.76 17.92
N MET A 151 -7.00 1.38 16.64
CA MET A 151 -6.34 2.03 15.51
C MET A 151 -7.10 3.30 15.11
N ASP A 152 -6.51 4.17 14.32
CA ASP A 152 -7.27 5.31 13.76
C ASP A 152 -8.36 4.82 12.80
N ASN A 153 -9.36 5.69 12.54
CA ASN A 153 -10.39 5.39 11.55
C ASN A 153 -9.72 5.21 10.20
N SER A 154 -9.78 4.01 9.67
CA SER A 154 -9.21 3.66 8.37
C SER A 154 -10.21 2.90 7.52
N THR A 155 -10.06 3.02 6.23
CA THR A 155 -10.84 2.27 5.25
C THR A 155 -9.92 1.42 4.40
N TRP A 156 -10.37 0.22 4.06
CA TRP A 156 -9.73 -0.57 3.04
C TRP A 156 -10.62 -0.72 1.80
N ARG A 157 -9.98 -0.84 0.65
CA ARG A 157 -10.63 -1.05 -0.66
C ARG A 157 -9.88 -2.12 -1.42
N LEU A 158 -10.61 -3.12 -1.89
CA LEU A 158 -10.14 -4.06 -2.90
C LEU A 158 -10.73 -3.66 -4.26
N ILE A 159 -9.88 -3.37 -5.20
CA ILE A 159 -10.24 -2.82 -6.50
C ILE A 159 -9.66 -3.72 -7.59
N ARG A 160 -10.45 -4.04 -8.62
CA ARG A 160 -10.03 -4.92 -9.73
C ARG A 160 -9.88 -4.12 -11.01
N LYS A 161 -8.84 -4.45 -11.77
CA LYS A 161 -8.66 -3.99 -13.17
C LYS A 161 -9.55 -4.80 -14.11
N VAL A 162 -10.25 -4.13 -15.00
CA VAL A 162 -11.16 -4.72 -16.01
C VAL A 162 -10.66 -4.49 -17.42
#